data_66ac48eb618f76132dd16e98a4a80e2a
#
_entry.id   66ac48eb618f76132dd16e98a4a80e2a
#
_cell.length_a   1.000
_cell.length_b   1.000
_cell.length_c   1.000
_cell.angle_alpha   90.00
_cell.angle_beta   90.00
_cell.angle_gamma   90.00
#
_symmetry.space_group_name_H-M   'P 1'
#
loop_
_entity.id
_entity.type
_entity.pdbx_description
1 polymer ?
#
loop_
_entity_poly.entity_id
_entity_poly.type
_entity_poly.pdbx_seq_one_letter_code
_entity_poly.pdbx_strand_id
1 'polypeptide(L)'
;ADETVSITTKAVELAREAVTNVAPDRPIAVAGSMSNMVAWVPGTVSPDPRFIPTPEEEFENYREQAQTLAASGVDFILMEMMRDIDRSSRAITAAVETGLPVWIGTSCSLLSDGNVSAWNQHMEEPASRLSPDHVEQKNKSYASLVEAMMSFNPQVMGVMHSTIDATDPGITALFEQWNGPVMVYPETSSQVRRGVSSPIEPAAFAAHC
;
A
#
# COMPACT_ATOMS: atom_id res chain seq x y z
N ALA A 1 12.09 -15.67 -11.57
CA ALA A 1 11.68 -14.95 -12.79
C ALA A 1 10.56 -15.72 -13.50
N ASP A 2 10.80 -16.85 -14.17
CA ASP A 2 9.80 -17.54 -15.02
C ASP A 2 8.54 -17.95 -14.27
N GLU A 3 8.64 -18.42 -13.02
CA GLU A 3 7.49 -18.80 -12.20
C GLU A 3 6.67 -17.59 -11.78
N THR A 4 7.32 -16.51 -11.36
CA THR A 4 6.65 -15.25 -10.99
C THR A 4 5.86 -14.69 -12.16
N VAL A 5 6.47 -14.63 -13.34
CA VAL A 5 5.81 -14.18 -14.57
C VAL A 5 4.60 -15.04 -14.89
N SER A 6 4.76 -16.38 -14.85
CA SER A 6 3.66 -17.33 -15.14
C SER A 6 2.48 -17.17 -14.17
N ILE A 7 2.74 -17.08 -12.87
CA ILE A 7 1.70 -16.93 -11.84
C ILE A 7 0.99 -15.59 -12.00
N THR A 8 1.74 -14.49 -12.17
CA THR A 8 1.18 -13.15 -12.33
C THR A 8 0.30 -13.07 -13.58
N THR A 9 0.78 -13.56 -14.71
CA THR A 9 0.00 -13.60 -15.96
C THR A 9 -1.29 -14.39 -15.76
N LYS A 10 -1.19 -15.57 -15.13
CA LYS A 10 -2.39 -16.39 -14.87
C LYS A 10 -3.41 -15.71 -13.96
N ALA A 11 -2.96 -14.98 -12.95
CA ALA A 11 -3.85 -14.23 -12.08
C ALA A 11 -4.62 -13.14 -12.85
N VAL A 12 -3.96 -12.42 -13.74
CA VAL A 12 -4.60 -11.40 -14.58
C VAL A 12 -5.59 -12.04 -15.57
N GLU A 13 -5.23 -13.15 -16.21
CA GLU A 13 -6.14 -13.91 -17.08
C GLU A 13 -7.43 -14.30 -16.35
N LEU A 14 -7.30 -14.86 -15.14
CA LEU A 14 -8.46 -15.27 -14.33
C LEU A 14 -9.35 -14.07 -13.95
N ALA A 15 -8.75 -12.93 -13.61
CA ALA A 15 -9.50 -11.71 -13.33
C ALA A 15 -10.28 -11.24 -14.58
N ARG A 16 -9.65 -11.23 -15.75
CA ARG A 16 -10.29 -10.88 -17.03
C ARG A 16 -11.40 -11.85 -17.42
N GLU A 17 -11.16 -13.14 -17.25
CA GLU A 17 -12.18 -14.18 -17.47
C GLU A 17 -13.40 -13.98 -16.56
N ALA A 18 -13.18 -13.70 -15.27
CA ALA A 18 -14.23 -13.41 -14.33
C ALA A 18 -15.06 -12.17 -14.73
N VAL A 19 -14.42 -11.10 -15.15
CA VAL A 19 -15.10 -9.89 -15.66
C VAL A 19 -15.96 -10.24 -16.87
N THR A 20 -15.40 -10.97 -17.84
CA THR A 20 -16.12 -11.36 -19.07
C THR A 20 -17.34 -12.24 -18.77
N ASN A 21 -17.20 -13.17 -17.83
CA ASN A 21 -18.26 -14.14 -17.52
C ASN A 21 -19.39 -13.54 -16.66
N VAL A 22 -19.06 -12.59 -15.77
CA VAL A 22 -20.02 -12.08 -14.78
C VAL A 22 -20.63 -10.74 -15.20
N ALA A 23 -19.89 -9.92 -15.91
CA ALA A 23 -20.30 -8.56 -16.24
C ALA A 23 -19.85 -8.13 -17.65
N PRO A 24 -20.25 -8.88 -18.73
CA PRO A 24 -19.76 -8.62 -20.09
C PRO A 24 -20.14 -7.24 -20.62
N ASP A 25 -21.25 -6.68 -20.14
CA ASP A 25 -21.78 -5.40 -20.59
C ASP A 25 -21.40 -4.21 -19.69
N ARG A 26 -20.52 -4.43 -18.70
CA ARG A 26 -20.08 -3.39 -17.78
C ARG A 26 -18.60 -3.06 -17.96
N PRO A 27 -18.24 -1.78 -18.00
CA PRO A 27 -16.83 -1.40 -17.98
C PRO A 27 -16.26 -1.65 -16.57
N ILE A 28 -15.46 -2.71 -16.43
CA ILE A 28 -14.78 -3.07 -15.18
C ILE A 28 -13.28 -3.09 -15.46
N ALA A 29 -12.55 -2.25 -14.74
CA ALA A 29 -11.10 -2.22 -14.80
C ALA A 29 -10.47 -3.31 -13.92
N VAL A 30 -9.37 -3.88 -14.37
CA VAL A 30 -8.55 -4.83 -13.62
C VAL A 30 -7.27 -4.14 -13.19
N ALA A 31 -7.09 -4.00 -11.88
CA ALA A 31 -5.88 -3.42 -11.29
C ALA A 31 -4.76 -4.45 -11.19
N GLY A 32 -3.54 -4.03 -11.51
CA GLY A 32 -2.32 -4.75 -11.16
C GLY A 32 -1.83 -4.28 -9.79
N SER A 33 -1.99 -5.10 -8.75
CA SER A 33 -1.56 -4.72 -7.40
C SER A 33 -0.06 -4.90 -7.21
N MET A 34 0.58 -3.89 -6.63
CA MET A 34 1.97 -3.92 -6.19
C MET A 34 2.09 -3.38 -4.77
N SER A 35 2.92 -4.03 -3.95
CA SER A 35 3.22 -3.62 -2.59
C SER A 35 4.73 -3.63 -2.34
N ASN A 36 5.19 -2.81 -1.41
CA ASN A 36 6.59 -2.78 -0.97
C ASN A 36 6.88 -3.69 0.24
N MET A 37 6.07 -4.72 0.43
CA MET A 37 6.28 -5.68 1.52
C MET A 37 7.54 -6.51 1.30
N VAL A 38 8.34 -6.64 2.37
CA VAL A 38 9.51 -7.52 2.43
C VAL A 38 9.19 -8.78 3.23
N ALA A 39 10.05 -9.79 3.14
CA ALA A 39 9.93 -10.97 3.98
C ALA A 39 10.08 -10.60 5.47
N TRP A 40 9.28 -11.21 6.31
CA TRP A 40 9.22 -10.94 7.74
C TRP A 40 9.86 -12.07 8.53
N VAL A 41 10.46 -11.72 9.66
CA VAL A 41 10.88 -12.75 10.62
C VAL A 41 9.62 -13.49 11.10
N PRO A 42 9.57 -14.84 10.99
CA PRO A 42 8.39 -15.61 11.38
C PRO A 42 7.89 -15.27 12.79
N GLY A 43 6.60 -15.00 12.91
CA GLY A 43 5.95 -14.63 14.17
C GLY A 43 6.18 -13.19 14.63
N THR A 44 6.76 -12.36 13.77
CA THR A 44 6.97 -10.94 14.01
C THR A 44 6.49 -10.13 12.81
N VAL A 45 6.55 -8.84 12.90
CA VAL A 45 6.28 -7.90 11.83
C VAL A 45 7.51 -7.06 11.49
N SER A 46 8.68 -7.54 11.88
CA SER A 46 9.98 -6.96 11.52
C SER A 46 10.51 -7.58 10.24
N PRO A 47 11.05 -6.80 9.31
CA PRO A 47 11.73 -7.33 8.13
C PRO A 47 12.82 -8.33 8.52
N ASP A 48 12.91 -9.42 7.78
CA ASP A 48 13.97 -10.40 7.98
C ASP A 48 15.24 -9.92 7.26
N PRO A 49 16.31 -9.58 8.00
CA PRO A 49 17.52 -9.01 7.40
C PRO A 49 18.23 -9.95 6.41
N ARG A 50 17.90 -11.23 6.44
CA ARG A 50 18.45 -12.22 5.49
C ARG A 50 17.90 -12.07 4.08
N PHE A 51 16.75 -11.42 3.94
CA PHE A 51 15.98 -11.29 2.69
C PHE A 51 15.72 -9.84 2.29
N ILE A 52 16.40 -8.88 2.95
CA ILE A 52 16.30 -7.48 2.53
C ILE A 52 17.19 -7.31 1.29
N PRO A 53 16.60 -6.99 0.12
CA PRO A 53 17.38 -6.74 -1.08
C PRO A 53 18.14 -5.40 -0.97
N THR A 54 19.19 -5.24 -1.77
CA THR A 54 19.77 -3.92 -1.99
C THR A 54 18.75 -3.01 -2.70
N PRO A 55 18.89 -1.68 -2.62
CA PRO A 55 17.99 -0.76 -3.33
C PRO A 55 17.90 -1.04 -4.83
N GLU A 56 18.99 -1.44 -5.45
CA GLU A 56 19.08 -1.76 -6.87
C GLU A 56 18.33 -3.07 -7.19
N GLU A 57 18.55 -4.12 -6.39
CA GLU A 57 17.83 -5.39 -6.53
C GLU A 57 16.33 -5.22 -6.28
N GLU A 58 15.97 -4.40 -5.28
CA GLU A 58 14.58 -4.10 -4.96
C GLU A 58 13.88 -3.39 -6.13
N PHE A 59 14.54 -2.39 -6.73
CA PHE A 59 14.02 -1.69 -7.89
C PHE A 59 13.82 -2.63 -9.10
N GLU A 60 14.80 -3.49 -9.40
CA GLU A 60 14.68 -4.46 -10.51
C GLU A 60 13.55 -5.47 -10.26
N ASN A 61 13.33 -5.89 -9.02
CA ASN A 61 12.22 -6.78 -8.66
C ASN A 61 10.87 -6.09 -8.90
N TYR A 62 10.72 -4.82 -8.49
CA TYR A 62 9.51 -4.04 -8.78
C TYR A 62 9.31 -3.82 -10.27
N ARG A 63 10.39 -3.56 -11.00
CA ARG A 63 10.33 -3.35 -12.44
C ARG A 63 9.88 -4.62 -13.18
N GLU A 64 10.41 -5.78 -12.83
CA GLU A 64 9.96 -7.07 -13.38
C GLU A 64 8.46 -7.29 -13.09
N GLN A 65 8.01 -7.04 -11.87
CA GLN A 65 6.61 -7.19 -11.49
C GLN A 65 5.70 -6.22 -12.26
N ALA A 66 6.05 -4.94 -12.29
CA ALA A 66 5.27 -3.93 -12.97
C ALA A 66 5.13 -4.21 -14.48
N GLN A 67 6.24 -4.55 -15.14
CA GLN A 67 6.27 -4.91 -16.55
C GLN A 67 5.47 -6.17 -16.84
N THR A 68 5.53 -7.17 -15.96
CA THR A 68 4.73 -8.39 -16.09
C THR A 68 3.24 -8.11 -15.99
N LEU A 69 2.82 -7.30 -15.02
CA LEU A 69 1.43 -6.87 -14.87
C LEU A 69 0.94 -6.12 -16.11
N ALA A 70 1.72 -5.15 -16.59
CA ALA A 70 1.38 -4.36 -17.78
C ALA A 70 1.29 -5.26 -19.04
N ALA A 71 2.25 -6.14 -19.25
CA ALA A 71 2.27 -7.09 -20.36
C ALA A 71 1.10 -8.09 -20.29
N SER A 72 0.64 -8.44 -19.09
CA SER A 72 -0.52 -9.30 -18.88
C SER A 72 -1.86 -8.61 -19.10
N GLY A 73 -1.86 -7.28 -19.30
CA GLY A 73 -3.04 -6.53 -19.72
C GLY A 73 -3.90 -6.00 -18.57
N VAL A 74 -3.32 -5.60 -17.45
CA VAL A 74 -4.03 -4.81 -16.44
C VAL A 74 -4.33 -3.40 -16.96
N ASP A 75 -5.37 -2.74 -16.44
CA ASP A 75 -5.77 -1.40 -16.89
C ASP A 75 -4.98 -0.29 -16.21
N PHE A 76 -4.53 -0.52 -14.99
CA PHE A 76 -3.72 0.40 -14.19
C PHE A 76 -2.93 -0.36 -13.13
N ILE A 77 -1.91 0.29 -12.57
CA ILE A 77 -1.17 -0.24 -11.43
C ILE A 77 -1.69 0.40 -10.15
N LEU A 78 -2.06 -0.45 -9.17
CA LEU A 78 -2.45 -0.04 -7.84
C LEU A 78 -1.27 -0.29 -6.88
N MET A 79 -0.68 0.81 -6.39
CA MET A 79 0.36 0.75 -5.37
C MET A 79 -0.29 0.64 -4.00
N GLU A 80 -0.14 -0.51 -3.36
CA GLU A 80 -0.78 -0.80 -2.07
C GLU A 80 0.18 -0.66 -0.90
N MET A 81 -0.32 -0.11 0.21
CA MET A 81 0.42 0.02 1.47
C MET A 81 1.71 0.84 1.36
N MET A 82 1.72 1.89 0.57
CA MET A 82 2.85 2.81 0.53
C MET A 82 2.97 3.51 1.89
N ARG A 83 4.05 3.24 2.61
CA ARG A 83 4.23 3.64 4.01
C ARG A 83 5.57 4.29 4.32
N ASP A 84 6.55 4.09 3.49
CA ASP A 84 7.87 4.70 3.58
C ASP A 84 8.22 5.39 2.26
N ILE A 85 9.02 6.44 2.33
CA ILE A 85 9.31 7.24 1.15
C ILE A 85 10.24 6.51 0.20
N ASP A 86 11.29 5.88 0.70
CA ASP A 86 12.38 5.38 -0.14
C ASP A 86 11.97 4.14 -0.95
N ARG A 87 11.38 3.14 -0.28
CA ARG A 87 10.90 1.91 -0.95
C ARG A 87 9.69 2.20 -1.83
N SER A 88 8.76 3.01 -1.32
CA SER A 88 7.59 3.42 -2.10
C SER A 88 8.00 4.15 -3.36
N SER A 89 8.98 5.06 -3.28
CA SER A 89 9.48 5.78 -4.45
C SER A 89 10.09 4.83 -5.49
N ARG A 90 10.85 3.83 -5.07
CA ARG A 90 11.39 2.82 -6.00
C ARG A 90 10.28 2.02 -6.68
N ALA A 91 9.32 1.53 -5.90
CA ALA A 91 8.21 0.75 -6.43
C ALA A 91 7.32 1.56 -7.40
N ILE A 92 7.01 2.82 -7.04
CA ILE A 92 6.21 3.70 -7.87
C ILE A 92 6.97 4.10 -9.14
N THR A 93 8.27 4.34 -9.07
CA THR A 93 9.10 4.60 -10.27
C THR A 93 8.96 3.44 -11.26
N ALA A 94 9.09 2.21 -10.80
CA ALA A 94 8.92 1.02 -11.64
C ALA A 94 7.51 0.92 -12.24
N ALA A 95 6.47 1.28 -11.48
CA ALA A 95 5.10 1.30 -11.98
C ALA A 95 4.89 2.38 -13.05
N VAL A 96 5.40 3.60 -12.82
CA VAL A 96 5.30 4.71 -13.78
C VAL A 96 6.02 4.41 -15.10
N GLU A 97 7.14 3.69 -15.07
CA GLU A 97 7.87 3.27 -16.27
C GLU A 97 7.03 2.38 -17.21
N THR A 98 5.95 1.75 -16.75
CA THR A 98 5.04 0.97 -17.60
C THR A 98 4.21 1.83 -18.54
N GLY A 99 4.05 3.11 -18.25
CA GLY A 99 3.15 4.03 -18.98
C GLY A 99 1.67 3.86 -18.66
N LEU A 100 1.29 2.92 -17.78
CA LEU A 100 -0.08 2.76 -17.30
C LEU A 100 -0.43 3.83 -16.26
N PRO A 101 -1.74 4.13 -16.06
CA PRO A 101 -2.17 4.91 -14.92
C PRO A 101 -1.70 4.29 -13.60
N VAL A 102 -1.28 5.11 -12.64
CA VAL A 102 -0.82 4.67 -11.33
C VAL A 102 -1.70 5.28 -10.25
N TRP A 103 -2.30 4.43 -9.41
CA TRP A 103 -3.04 4.83 -8.24
C TRP A 103 -2.20 4.50 -7.00
N ILE A 104 -2.14 5.44 -6.04
CA ILE A 104 -1.28 5.28 -4.86
C ILE A 104 -2.12 5.24 -3.60
N GLY A 105 -2.13 4.09 -2.93
CA GLY A 105 -2.71 3.89 -1.61
C GLY A 105 -1.63 3.96 -0.54
N THR A 106 -1.73 4.95 0.32
CA THR A 106 -0.84 5.15 1.46
C THR A 106 -1.43 4.58 2.73
N SER A 107 -0.58 4.17 3.68
CA SER A 107 -1.04 3.70 4.99
C SER A 107 -0.56 4.65 6.09
N CYS A 108 -1.42 4.91 7.05
CA CYS A 108 -1.16 5.80 8.16
C CYS A 108 -1.53 5.20 9.52
N SER A 109 -1.05 5.81 10.57
CA SER A 109 -1.37 5.49 11.97
C SER A 109 -1.68 6.77 12.74
N LEU A 110 -2.63 6.67 13.66
CA LEU A 110 -2.93 7.74 14.61
C LEU A 110 -2.06 7.57 15.85
N LEU A 111 -1.29 8.61 16.18
CA LEU A 111 -0.46 8.65 17.37
C LEU A 111 -1.28 9.01 18.61
N SER A 112 -0.75 8.71 19.79
CA SER A 112 -1.40 9.03 21.07
C SER A 112 -1.58 10.54 21.32
N ASP A 113 -0.81 11.36 20.65
CA ASP A 113 -0.91 12.84 20.69
C ASP A 113 -1.90 13.41 19.66
N GLY A 114 -2.57 12.53 18.89
CA GLY A 114 -3.51 12.91 17.84
C GLY A 114 -2.89 13.20 16.47
N ASN A 115 -1.58 13.16 16.34
CA ASN A 115 -0.92 13.36 15.06
C ASN A 115 -1.03 12.10 14.17
N VAL A 116 -1.07 12.32 12.84
CA VAL A 116 -1.04 11.25 11.85
C VAL A 116 0.40 11.03 11.40
N SER A 117 0.89 9.80 11.54
CA SER A 117 2.18 9.38 11.02
C SER A 117 2.01 8.46 9.81
N ALA A 118 3.04 8.33 8.99
CA ALA A 118 3.14 7.23 8.05
C ALA A 118 3.02 5.91 8.81
N TRP A 119 2.26 4.96 8.24
CA TRP A 119 1.91 3.74 8.95
C TRP A 119 3.13 2.98 9.45
N ASN A 120 3.03 2.57 10.70
CA ASN A 120 3.98 1.69 11.33
C ASN A 120 3.26 0.83 12.37
N GLN A 121 3.06 -0.43 12.04
CA GLN A 121 2.38 -1.41 12.89
C GLN A 121 3.04 -1.59 14.26
N HIS A 122 4.30 -1.15 14.39
CA HIS A 122 5.14 -1.40 15.55
C HIS A 122 5.40 -0.19 16.40
N MET A 123 4.57 0.81 16.29
CA MET A 123 4.73 2.02 17.10
C MET A 123 4.69 1.75 18.61
N GLU A 124 4.11 0.62 19.01
CA GLU A 124 4.09 0.16 20.40
C GLU A 124 5.22 -0.81 20.76
N GLU A 125 6.00 -1.30 19.78
CA GLU A 125 7.13 -2.19 20.06
C GLU A 125 8.36 -1.41 20.56
N PRO A 126 9.12 -1.99 21.51
CA PRO A 126 10.38 -1.40 21.95
C PRO A 126 11.30 -1.14 20.74
N ALA A 127 11.92 0.04 20.69
CA ALA A 127 12.84 0.42 19.62
C ALA A 127 13.98 -0.60 19.39
N SER A 128 14.33 -1.38 20.42
CA SER A 128 15.30 -2.48 20.35
C SER A 128 14.88 -3.65 19.45
N ARG A 129 13.59 -3.77 19.13
CA ARG A 129 13.05 -4.82 18.24
C ARG A 129 12.79 -4.33 16.82
N LEU A 130 12.96 -3.05 16.58
CA LEU A 130 12.73 -2.45 15.27
C LEU A 130 14.04 -2.40 14.48
N SER A 131 13.94 -2.61 13.17
CA SER A 131 15.07 -2.30 12.28
C SER A 131 15.33 -0.78 12.30
N PRO A 132 16.55 -0.32 11.96
CA PRO A 132 16.86 1.10 11.83
C PRO A 132 15.87 1.84 10.92
N ASP A 133 15.46 1.23 9.82
CA ASP A 133 14.50 1.79 8.88
C ASP A 133 13.13 2.05 9.53
N HIS A 134 12.65 1.14 10.38
CA HIS A 134 11.41 1.33 11.13
C HIS A 134 11.48 2.45 12.17
N VAL A 135 12.64 2.63 12.80
CA VAL A 135 12.85 3.73 13.75
C VAL A 135 12.83 5.07 13.03
N GLU A 136 13.44 5.15 11.85
CA GLU A 136 13.43 6.37 11.04
C GLU A 136 12.00 6.71 10.57
N GLN A 137 11.24 5.74 10.10
CA GLN A 137 9.86 5.93 9.69
C GLN A 137 8.93 6.43 10.79
N LYS A 138 9.16 6.05 12.05
CA LYS A 138 8.39 6.57 13.18
C LYS A 138 8.43 8.09 13.29
N ASN A 139 9.48 8.71 12.77
CA ASN A 139 9.69 10.15 12.87
C ASN A 139 9.18 10.90 11.63
N LYS A 140 8.72 10.19 10.59
CA LYS A 140 8.19 10.83 9.38
C LYS A 140 6.70 11.09 9.52
N SER A 141 6.28 12.33 9.29
CA SER A 141 4.87 12.69 9.26
C SER A 141 4.18 12.05 8.05
N TYR A 142 2.89 11.79 8.18
CA TYR A 142 2.10 11.33 7.05
C TYR A 142 2.08 12.37 5.92
N ALA A 143 2.06 13.66 6.26
CA ALA A 143 2.13 14.75 5.30
C ALA A 143 3.37 14.67 4.40
N SER A 144 4.54 14.34 4.97
CA SER A 144 5.77 14.17 4.18
C SER A 144 5.71 12.96 3.24
N LEU A 145 5.03 11.88 3.64
CA LEU A 145 4.78 10.74 2.75
C LEU A 145 3.87 11.16 1.60
N VAL A 146 2.75 11.83 1.87
CA VAL A 146 1.81 12.31 0.85
C VAL A 146 2.53 13.21 -0.16
N GLU A 147 3.30 14.19 0.31
CA GLU A 147 4.08 15.09 -0.54
C GLU A 147 5.02 14.32 -1.48
N ALA A 148 5.75 13.36 -0.94
CA ALA A 148 6.65 12.53 -1.73
C ALA A 148 5.90 11.70 -2.79
N MET A 149 4.75 11.12 -2.44
CA MET A 149 3.94 10.33 -3.37
C MET A 149 3.30 11.17 -4.46
N MET A 150 2.89 12.40 -4.16
CA MET A 150 2.36 13.35 -5.15
C MET A 150 3.36 13.71 -6.24
N SER A 151 4.66 13.67 -5.96
CA SER A 151 5.70 13.97 -6.95
C SER A 151 5.69 13.03 -8.16
N PHE A 152 5.07 11.86 -8.05
CA PHE A 152 4.89 10.89 -9.13
C PHE A 152 3.67 11.18 -10.02
N ASN A 153 2.91 12.24 -9.74
CA ASN A 153 1.73 12.64 -10.50
C ASN A 153 0.69 11.51 -10.66
N PRO A 154 0.24 10.87 -9.57
CA PRO A 154 -0.73 9.78 -9.62
C PRO A 154 -2.09 10.27 -10.13
N GLN A 155 -2.92 9.37 -10.70
CA GLN A 155 -4.29 9.67 -11.08
C GLN A 155 -5.26 9.64 -9.91
N VAL A 156 -4.95 8.81 -8.89
CA VAL A 156 -5.74 8.67 -7.66
C VAL A 156 -4.77 8.49 -6.50
N MET A 157 -5.06 9.14 -5.39
CA MET A 157 -4.39 8.87 -4.11
C MET A 157 -5.41 8.34 -3.10
N GLY A 158 -4.91 7.71 -2.03
CA GLY A 158 -5.84 7.24 -1.01
C GLY A 158 -5.20 6.75 0.27
N VAL A 159 -6.06 6.40 1.21
CA VAL A 159 -5.72 5.79 2.50
C VAL A 159 -6.21 4.35 2.51
N MET A 160 -5.30 3.42 2.76
CA MET A 160 -5.62 1.99 2.84
C MET A 160 -4.82 1.30 3.95
N HIS A 161 -5.24 0.10 4.32
CA HIS A 161 -4.58 -0.70 5.35
C HIS A 161 -4.27 0.10 6.63
N SER A 162 -5.18 1.01 6.95
CA SER A 162 -5.14 1.82 8.16
C SER A 162 -6.34 1.46 9.01
N THR A 163 -6.18 1.46 10.32
CA THR A 163 -7.33 1.24 11.21
C THR A 163 -8.37 2.32 10.97
N ILE A 164 -9.64 2.02 11.26
CA ILE A 164 -10.71 2.99 11.00
C ILE A 164 -10.47 4.31 11.75
N ASP A 165 -9.94 4.25 12.97
CA ASP A 165 -9.61 5.43 13.78
C ASP A 165 -8.50 6.30 13.17
N ALA A 166 -7.61 5.71 12.34
CA ALA A 166 -6.55 6.42 11.65
C ALA A 166 -6.98 6.88 10.25
N THR A 167 -7.97 6.23 9.66
CA THR A 167 -8.40 6.49 8.27
C THR A 167 -8.96 7.90 8.10
N ASP A 168 -9.87 8.34 8.97
CA ASP A 168 -10.45 9.69 8.89
C ASP A 168 -9.43 10.81 9.05
N PRO A 169 -8.56 10.79 10.09
CA PRO A 169 -7.48 11.76 10.20
C PRO A 169 -6.51 11.68 9.02
N GLY A 170 -6.25 10.46 8.49
CA GLY A 170 -5.42 10.25 7.31
C GLY A 170 -6.01 10.87 6.05
N ILE A 171 -7.32 10.71 5.82
CA ILE A 171 -8.04 11.35 4.70
C ILE A 171 -8.00 12.87 4.85
N THR A 172 -8.22 13.39 6.05
CA THR A 172 -8.16 14.82 6.33
C THR A 172 -6.79 15.38 5.97
N ALA A 173 -5.73 14.73 6.44
CA ALA A 173 -4.35 15.14 6.12
C ALA A 173 -4.01 14.98 4.63
N LEU A 174 -4.59 14.00 3.94
CA LEU A 174 -4.45 13.86 2.50
C LEU A 174 -5.09 15.05 1.77
N PHE A 175 -6.30 15.45 2.14
CA PHE A 175 -7.01 16.57 1.51
C PHE A 175 -6.36 17.94 1.73
N GLU A 176 -5.49 18.09 2.71
CA GLU A 176 -4.70 19.32 2.87
C GLU A 176 -3.73 19.56 1.70
N GLN A 177 -3.37 18.50 0.97
CA GLN A 177 -2.37 18.55 -0.10
C GLN A 177 -2.89 18.05 -1.45
N TRP A 178 -3.90 17.16 -1.46
CA TRP A 178 -4.40 16.49 -2.65
C TRP A 178 -5.84 16.93 -2.97
N ASN A 179 -6.06 17.36 -4.21
CA ASN A 179 -7.36 17.80 -4.71
C ASN A 179 -7.94 16.88 -5.81
N GLY A 180 -7.25 15.77 -6.10
CA GLY A 180 -7.70 14.79 -7.10
C GLY A 180 -8.64 13.73 -6.53
N PRO A 181 -8.98 12.71 -7.33
CA PRO A 181 -9.78 11.58 -6.89
C PRO A 181 -9.15 10.84 -5.72
N VAL A 182 -9.97 10.38 -4.79
CA VAL A 182 -9.52 9.66 -3.59
C VAL A 182 -10.13 8.27 -3.53
N MET A 183 -9.32 7.28 -3.14
CA MET A 183 -9.78 5.95 -2.77
C MET A 183 -9.58 5.72 -1.27
N VAL A 184 -10.49 4.96 -0.66
CA VAL A 184 -10.45 4.64 0.75
C VAL A 184 -10.65 3.14 0.94
N TYR A 185 -9.74 2.51 1.66
CA TYR A 185 -9.74 1.08 1.90
C TYR A 185 -9.30 0.76 3.34
N PRO A 186 -10.15 1.08 4.36
CA PRO A 186 -9.82 0.90 5.76
C PRO A 186 -9.79 -0.58 6.17
N GLU A 187 -9.04 -0.88 7.22
CA GLU A 187 -9.14 -2.16 7.91
C GLU A 187 -10.39 -2.21 8.78
N THR A 188 -10.96 -3.41 8.91
CA THR A 188 -12.13 -3.66 9.79
C THR A 188 -11.77 -3.78 11.26
N SER A 189 -10.57 -3.38 11.66
CA SER A 189 -10.10 -3.39 13.02
C SER A 189 -9.97 -1.98 13.58
N SER A 190 -10.36 -1.81 14.83
CA SER A 190 -9.93 -0.67 15.64
C SER A 190 -8.46 -0.87 16.03
N GLN A 191 -7.81 0.22 16.42
CA GLN A 191 -6.38 0.25 16.76
C GLN A 191 -5.92 -1.00 17.54
N VAL A 192 -4.92 -1.70 17.00
CA VAL A 192 -4.34 -2.90 17.64
C VAL A 192 -3.62 -2.48 18.91
N ARG A 193 -4.28 -2.61 20.04
CA ARG A 193 -3.61 -2.51 21.33
C ARG A 193 -3.07 -3.91 21.71
N ARG A 194 -1.76 -4.04 21.77
CA ARG A 194 -1.04 -5.25 22.24
C ARG A 194 -1.34 -6.53 21.45
N GLY A 195 -1.43 -6.46 20.12
CA GLY A 195 -1.56 -7.64 19.28
C GLY A 195 -2.96 -8.28 19.24
N VAL A 196 -3.96 -7.65 19.81
CA VAL A 196 -5.36 -8.08 19.71
C VAL A 196 -6.13 -7.08 18.87
N SER A 197 -6.42 -7.45 17.64
CA SER A 197 -7.38 -6.71 16.80
C SER A 197 -8.80 -7.17 17.16
N SER A 198 -9.67 -6.25 17.51
CA SER A 198 -11.10 -6.53 17.60
C SER A 198 -11.76 -6.09 16.30
N PRO A 199 -12.39 -7.00 15.54
CA PRO A 199 -13.18 -6.59 14.38
C PRO A 199 -14.27 -5.61 14.81
N ILE A 200 -14.49 -4.59 13.99
CA ILE A 200 -15.60 -3.67 14.18
C ILE A 200 -16.88 -4.35 13.69
N GLU A 201 -17.97 -4.17 14.42
CA GLU A 201 -19.27 -4.67 14.00
C GLU A 201 -19.67 -4.09 12.63
N PRO A 202 -20.21 -4.90 11.69
CA PRO A 202 -20.48 -4.46 10.32
C PRO A 202 -21.33 -3.20 10.22
N ALA A 203 -22.32 -3.02 11.11
CA ALA A 203 -23.15 -1.83 11.13
C ALA A 203 -22.37 -0.57 11.57
N ALA A 204 -21.46 -0.70 12.51
CA ALA A 204 -20.60 0.39 12.96
C ALA A 204 -19.58 0.76 11.86
N PHE A 205 -19.02 -0.24 11.16
CA PHE A 205 -18.14 -0.01 10.02
C PHE A 205 -18.86 0.71 8.88
N ALA A 206 -20.07 0.25 8.51
CA ALA A 206 -20.87 0.88 7.46
C ALA A 206 -21.33 2.31 7.80
N ALA A 207 -21.50 2.62 9.08
CA ALA A 207 -21.85 3.98 9.50
C ALA A 207 -20.65 4.94 9.47
N HIS A 208 -19.44 4.42 9.40
CA HIS A 208 -18.19 5.18 9.34
C HIS A 208 -17.76 5.47 7.89
N CYS A 209 -18.04 4.55 6.95
CA CYS A 209 -17.81 4.72 5.52
C CYS A 209 -18.91 5.52 4.83
#